data_1ae947b416251041c17de97e77b4def8
#
_entry.id   1ae947b416251041c17de97e77b4def8
#
_cell.length_a   1.000
_cell.length_b   1.000
_cell.length_c   1.000
_cell.angle_alpha   90.00
_cell.angle_beta   90.00
_cell.angle_gamma   90.00
#
_symmetry.space_group_name_H-M   'P 1'
#
loop_
_entity.id
_entity.type
_entity.pdbx_description
1 polymer ?
#
loop_
_entity_poly.entity_id
_entity_poly.type
_entity_poly.pdbx_seq_one_letter_code
_entity_poly.pdbx_strand_id
1 'polypeptide(L)'
;MNLSSVIAAKDKFAQYMLKEITHICKTFEKRSPGSKGEKQACEYMAEVLKKDCGCEKAEVESFKENPGSFYGWIYITITSVLLAFVLYFFVPAVSILLVIFGLAVAFLQFGLYKKLVDPLFPEKTGHNVTAIKKCKGETKRRIIFNGHPDAAWEWPVNYALGGVGFEGHAIICGVGALYLIVISVIKLASPDASYLKTLGLITLVFVPFWIGLYFMWNKKRVVDGANDNLSGCYMGIAILKALKDEGIELENTEIGVVLTGSEEAGLRGAKAWCEAHKGEFDDVPTFIYSYDTIHDPKYLMTNYRDLNGTVAADKDVSDLFMESAADLGIGCKKGMVPPLGGATDSAAFAQAGFRVTGITGLNHKLESYYHTRRDSYDNMNLQGLADCFAGSVKVLEKYHVGLVIGHIIFILDIIAVAQMI
;
A
#
# COMPACT_ATOMS: atom_id res chain seq x y z
N MET A 1 -23.80 19.24 8.77
CA MET A 1 -23.74 19.28 7.31
C MET A 1 -24.27 17.97 6.78
N ASN A 2 -25.03 17.98 5.70
CA ASN A 2 -25.61 16.75 5.12
C ASN A 2 -25.02 16.52 3.74
N LEU A 3 -24.35 15.37 3.54
CA LEU A 3 -23.75 14.95 2.27
C LEU A 3 -24.55 13.87 1.55
N SER A 4 -25.84 13.71 1.91
CA SER A 4 -26.70 12.67 1.34
C SER A 4 -26.83 12.73 -0.18
N SER A 5 -26.81 13.93 -0.80
CA SER A 5 -26.83 14.08 -2.27
C SER A 5 -25.57 13.51 -2.93
N VAL A 6 -24.42 13.77 -2.32
CA VAL A 6 -23.12 13.24 -2.79
C VAL A 6 -23.07 11.72 -2.63
N ILE A 7 -23.55 11.19 -1.50
CA ILE A 7 -23.64 9.74 -1.24
C ILE A 7 -24.59 9.08 -2.26
N ALA A 8 -25.75 9.70 -2.53
CA ALA A 8 -26.71 9.19 -3.51
C ALA A 8 -26.15 9.16 -4.96
N ALA A 9 -25.17 10.01 -5.26
CA ALA A 9 -24.51 10.07 -6.56
C ALA A 9 -23.34 9.07 -6.71
N LYS A 10 -23.16 8.11 -5.79
CA LYS A 10 -22.02 7.18 -5.74
C LYS A 10 -21.76 6.46 -7.07
N ASP A 11 -22.81 6.02 -7.76
CA ASP A 11 -22.69 5.30 -9.05
C ASP A 11 -22.19 6.21 -10.17
N LYS A 12 -22.62 7.49 -10.20
CA LYS A 12 -22.09 8.51 -11.13
C LYS A 12 -20.58 8.69 -10.92
N PHE A 13 -20.12 8.75 -9.68
CA PHE A 13 -18.70 8.95 -9.38
C PHE A 13 -17.87 7.67 -9.55
N ALA A 14 -18.43 6.49 -9.36
CA ALA A 14 -17.80 5.24 -9.76
C ALA A 14 -17.54 5.17 -11.28
N GLN A 15 -18.51 5.62 -12.09
CA GLN A 15 -18.34 5.73 -13.55
C GLN A 15 -17.31 6.80 -13.94
N TYR A 16 -17.26 7.93 -13.21
CA TYR A 16 -16.23 8.94 -13.40
C TYR A 16 -14.83 8.35 -13.13
N MET A 17 -14.66 7.65 -12.00
CA MET A 17 -13.40 6.98 -11.66
C MET A 17 -12.97 6.00 -12.76
N LEU A 18 -13.87 5.11 -13.20
CA LEU A 18 -13.59 4.16 -14.27
C LEU A 18 -13.16 4.86 -15.57
N LYS A 19 -13.83 5.95 -15.95
CA LYS A 19 -13.49 6.72 -17.15
C LYS A 19 -12.07 7.28 -17.06
N GLU A 20 -11.72 7.91 -15.97
CA GLU A 20 -10.42 8.53 -15.76
C GLU A 20 -9.28 7.50 -15.66
N ILE A 21 -9.52 6.40 -14.93
CA ILE A 21 -8.60 5.26 -14.86
C ILE A 21 -8.34 4.68 -16.25
N THR A 22 -9.40 4.48 -17.03
CA THR A 22 -9.30 4.01 -18.42
C THR A 22 -8.49 4.98 -19.28
N HIS A 23 -8.70 6.29 -19.09
CA HIS A 23 -7.94 7.31 -19.81
C HIS A 23 -6.43 7.20 -19.49
N ILE A 24 -6.06 7.13 -18.24
CA ILE A 24 -4.64 7.01 -17.83
C ILE A 24 -4.02 5.73 -18.40
N CYS A 25 -4.69 4.58 -18.24
CA CYS A 25 -4.18 3.30 -18.73
C CYS A 25 -3.95 3.25 -20.24
N LYS A 26 -4.80 3.95 -21.00
CA LYS A 26 -4.73 3.99 -22.48
C LYS A 26 -3.81 5.06 -23.05
N THR A 27 -3.63 6.16 -22.34
CA THR A 27 -2.98 7.36 -22.88
C THR A 27 -1.52 7.46 -22.47
N PHE A 28 -1.19 7.09 -21.24
CA PHE A 28 0.15 7.27 -20.71
C PHE A 28 1.00 5.99 -20.82
N GLU A 29 2.32 6.18 -20.72
CA GLU A 29 3.25 5.06 -20.61
C GLU A 29 2.99 4.27 -19.33
N LYS A 30 3.48 3.03 -19.28
CA LYS A 30 3.37 2.20 -18.07
C LYS A 30 4.06 2.84 -16.89
N ARG A 31 3.41 2.82 -15.74
CA ARG A 31 3.72 3.65 -14.57
C ARG A 31 4.60 2.94 -13.53
N SER A 32 5.63 2.17 -13.97
CA SER A 32 6.53 1.58 -12.98
C SER A 32 7.23 2.65 -12.13
N PRO A 33 7.65 2.31 -10.87
CA PRO A 33 8.36 3.22 -9.98
C PRO A 33 9.49 4.02 -10.63
N GLY A 34 9.48 5.33 -10.47
CA GLY A 34 10.45 6.25 -11.05
C GLY A 34 10.48 6.29 -12.57
N SER A 35 9.37 5.99 -13.24
CA SER A 35 9.25 6.03 -14.69
C SER A 35 8.63 7.33 -15.20
N LYS A 36 8.76 7.55 -16.51
CA LYS A 36 8.08 8.65 -17.20
C LYS A 36 6.55 8.52 -17.11
N GLY A 37 6.02 7.29 -17.16
CA GLY A 37 4.59 7.04 -17.03
C GLY A 37 4.04 7.40 -15.65
N GLU A 38 4.76 7.12 -14.56
CA GLU A 38 4.41 7.58 -13.21
C GLU A 38 4.35 9.11 -13.17
N LYS A 39 5.40 9.79 -13.67
CA LYS A 39 5.42 11.25 -13.73
C LYS A 39 4.24 11.84 -14.51
N GLN A 40 3.95 11.29 -15.69
CA GLN A 40 2.84 11.75 -16.53
C GLN A 40 1.48 11.61 -15.81
N ALA A 41 1.27 10.49 -15.10
CA ALA A 41 0.05 10.27 -14.33
C ALA A 41 -0.05 11.25 -13.15
N CYS A 42 1.04 11.51 -12.43
CA CYS A 42 1.09 12.52 -11.36
C CYS A 42 0.75 13.92 -11.89
N GLU A 43 1.38 14.33 -12.99
CA GLU A 43 1.14 15.65 -13.61
C GLU A 43 -0.32 15.78 -14.06
N TYR A 44 -0.89 14.74 -14.67
CA TYR A 44 -2.28 14.73 -15.09
C TYR A 44 -3.24 14.84 -13.90
N MET A 45 -3.07 14.02 -12.87
CA MET A 45 -3.93 14.03 -11.68
C MET A 45 -3.80 15.34 -10.89
N ALA A 46 -2.62 15.95 -10.82
CA ALA A 46 -2.45 17.27 -10.23
C ALA A 46 -3.25 18.36 -11.00
N GLU A 47 -3.26 18.30 -12.33
CA GLU A 47 -4.10 19.21 -13.15
C GLU A 47 -5.60 18.98 -12.93
N VAL A 48 -6.07 17.72 -12.83
CA VAL A 48 -7.45 17.38 -12.49
C VAL A 48 -7.84 17.93 -11.13
N LEU A 49 -6.98 17.74 -10.11
CA LEU A 49 -7.20 18.26 -8.76
C LEU A 49 -7.31 19.80 -8.74
N LYS A 50 -6.49 20.48 -9.52
CA LYS A 50 -6.51 21.94 -9.62
C LYS A 50 -7.72 22.45 -10.40
N LYS A 51 -7.95 21.94 -11.61
CA LYS A 51 -8.96 22.48 -12.54
C LYS A 51 -10.35 21.94 -12.24
N ASP A 52 -10.47 20.62 -12.05
CA ASP A 52 -11.77 19.96 -11.96
C ASP A 52 -12.25 19.79 -10.51
N CYS A 53 -11.34 19.73 -9.53
CA CYS A 53 -11.68 19.66 -8.12
C CYS A 53 -11.60 21.00 -7.40
N GLY A 54 -10.89 21.99 -7.98
CA GLY A 54 -10.76 23.33 -7.42
C GLY A 54 -9.89 23.40 -6.19
N CYS A 55 -8.81 22.57 -6.13
CA CYS A 55 -7.80 22.68 -5.09
C CYS A 55 -6.97 23.97 -5.29
N GLU A 56 -6.74 24.68 -4.21
CA GLU A 56 -5.90 25.90 -4.21
C GLU A 56 -4.42 25.55 -4.37
N LYS A 57 -4.00 24.40 -3.82
CA LYS A 57 -2.68 23.79 -4.02
C LYS A 57 -2.86 22.45 -4.72
N ALA A 58 -2.09 22.18 -5.76
CA ALA A 58 -1.92 20.88 -6.37
C ALA A 58 -0.54 20.85 -7.04
N GLU A 59 0.42 20.23 -6.40
CA GLU A 59 1.84 20.26 -6.77
C GLU A 59 2.38 18.85 -6.96
N VAL A 60 3.24 18.69 -7.96
CA VAL A 60 4.02 17.47 -8.17
C VAL A 60 5.38 17.65 -7.52
N GLU A 61 5.71 16.78 -6.58
CA GLU A 61 6.94 16.78 -5.81
C GLU A 61 7.83 15.63 -6.26
N SER A 62 9.13 15.87 -6.43
CA SER A 62 10.07 14.84 -6.83
C SER A 62 10.94 14.38 -5.68
N PHE A 63 11.26 13.08 -5.63
CA PHE A 63 12.17 12.49 -4.66
C PHE A 63 13.13 11.49 -5.30
N LYS A 64 14.21 11.15 -4.60
CA LYS A 64 15.21 10.18 -5.05
C LYS A 64 14.94 8.79 -4.48
N GLU A 65 15.09 7.77 -5.31
CA GLU A 65 14.86 6.38 -4.96
C GLU A 65 15.71 5.41 -5.77
N ASN A 66 15.79 4.17 -5.31
CA ASN A 66 16.45 3.07 -6.02
C ASN A 66 15.44 1.91 -6.21
N PRO A 67 14.46 2.03 -7.11
CA PRO A 67 13.29 1.14 -7.14
C PRO A 67 13.64 -0.33 -7.42
N GLY A 68 14.72 -0.57 -8.15
CA GLY A 68 15.21 -1.92 -8.42
C GLY A 68 15.65 -2.69 -7.17
N SER A 69 15.93 -2.00 -6.06
CA SER A 69 16.36 -2.60 -4.81
C SER A 69 15.27 -3.40 -4.11
N PHE A 70 13.99 -3.02 -4.30
CA PHE A 70 12.86 -3.64 -3.61
C PHE A 70 12.73 -5.13 -3.93
N TYR A 71 12.92 -5.53 -5.18
CA TYR A 71 13.06 -6.94 -5.57
C TYR A 71 14.51 -7.39 -5.68
N GLY A 72 15.46 -6.48 -5.54
CA GLY A 72 16.90 -6.74 -5.68
C GLY A 72 17.46 -7.66 -4.60
N TRP A 73 16.82 -7.73 -3.44
CA TRP A 73 17.18 -8.67 -2.37
C TRP A 73 17.14 -10.12 -2.84
N ILE A 74 16.27 -10.46 -3.82
CA ILE A 74 16.15 -11.81 -4.38
C ILE A 74 17.50 -12.29 -4.92
N TYR A 75 18.20 -11.42 -5.67
CA TYR A 75 19.50 -11.78 -6.23
C TYR A 75 20.53 -12.11 -5.16
N ILE A 76 20.59 -11.31 -4.10
CA ILE A 76 21.53 -11.49 -2.99
C ILE A 76 21.16 -12.75 -2.19
N THR A 77 19.90 -12.86 -1.77
CA THR A 77 19.41 -13.97 -0.94
C THR A 77 19.57 -15.29 -1.66
N ILE A 78 19.09 -15.41 -2.90
CA ILE A 78 19.11 -16.67 -3.61
C ILE A 78 20.51 -17.09 -4.01
N THR A 79 21.36 -16.15 -4.44
CA THR A 79 22.77 -16.45 -4.69
C THR A 79 23.47 -16.95 -3.42
N SER A 80 23.19 -16.32 -2.27
CA SER A 80 23.75 -16.76 -0.98
C SER A 80 23.30 -18.17 -0.61
N VAL A 81 22.01 -18.50 -0.80
CA VAL A 81 21.46 -19.83 -0.49
C VAL A 81 22.02 -20.89 -1.44
N LEU A 82 22.13 -20.61 -2.74
CA LEU A 82 22.72 -21.53 -3.71
C LEU A 82 24.22 -21.79 -3.42
N LEU A 83 24.95 -20.73 -3.07
CA LEU A 83 26.35 -20.87 -2.65
C LEU A 83 26.47 -21.65 -1.33
N ALA A 84 25.58 -21.41 -0.38
CA ALA A 84 25.50 -22.16 0.86
C ALA A 84 25.28 -23.65 0.62
N PHE A 85 24.40 -24.00 -0.35
CA PHE A 85 24.17 -25.40 -0.73
C PHE A 85 25.46 -26.06 -1.22
N VAL A 86 26.24 -25.38 -2.08
CA VAL A 86 27.53 -25.90 -2.53
C VAL A 86 28.51 -26.06 -1.36
N LEU A 87 28.61 -25.03 -0.52
CA LEU A 87 29.55 -24.99 0.62
C LEU A 87 29.18 -25.96 1.75
N TYR A 88 27.93 -26.43 1.81
CA TYR A 88 27.51 -27.49 2.73
C TYR A 88 28.45 -28.72 2.62
N PHE A 89 28.87 -29.09 1.43
CA PHE A 89 29.73 -30.26 1.22
C PHE A 89 31.15 -30.07 1.74
N PHE A 90 31.64 -28.83 1.82
CA PHE A 90 33.04 -28.49 2.14
C PHE A 90 33.18 -27.81 3.52
N VAL A 91 32.40 -26.76 3.78
CA VAL A 91 32.52 -25.90 4.95
C VAL A 91 31.12 -25.57 5.51
N PRO A 92 30.48 -26.52 6.24
CA PRO A 92 29.08 -26.37 6.68
C PRO A 92 28.83 -25.14 7.57
N ALA A 93 29.83 -24.66 8.32
CA ALA A 93 29.71 -23.44 9.10
C ALA A 93 29.48 -22.20 8.21
N VAL A 94 30.19 -22.11 7.07
CA VAL A 94 30.00 -21.03 6.10
C VAL A 94 28.64 -21.15 5.40
N SER A 95 28.17 -22.39 5.14
CA SER A 95 26.82 -22.62 4.60
C SER A 95 25.76 -22.01 5.53
N ILE A 96 25.81 -22.24 6.83
CA ILE A 96 24.88 -21.63 7.80
C ILE A 96 24.91 -20.12 7.75
N LEU A 97 26.12 -19.52 7.79
CA LEU A 97 26.27 -18.06 7.77
C LEU A 97 25.71 -17.43 6.51
N LEU A 98 25.88 -18.05 5.34
CA LEU A 98 25.33 -17.56 4.08
C LEU A 98 23.81 -17.64 4.02
N VAL A 99 23.20 -18.72 4.52
CA VAL A 99 21.73 -18.82 4.60
C VAL A 99 21.18 -17.75 5.53
N ILE A 100 21.77 -17.59 6.73
CA ILE A 100 21.35 -16.57 7.70
C ILE A 100 21.49 -15.16 7.09
N PHE A 101 22.61 -14.88 6.43
CA PHE A 101 22.83 -13.60 5.74
C PHE A 101 21.76 -13.36 4.68
N GLY A 102 21.50 -14.33 3.79
CA GLY A 102 20.46 -14.19 2.76
C GLY A 102 19.07 -13.94 3.35
N LEU A 103 18.68 -14.71 4.37
CA LEU A 103 17.40 -14.53 5.05
C LEU A 103 17.30 -13.18 5.78
N ALA A 104 18.39 -12.70 6.37
CA ALA A 104 18.43 -11.38 7.00
C ALA A 104 18.26 -10.25 5.98
N VAL A 105 18.90 -10.36 4.81
CA VAL A 105 18.69 -9.40 3.70
C VAL A 105 17.23 -9.40 3.26
N ALA A 106 16.63 -10.57 3.03
CA ALA A 106 15.22 -10.69 2.65
C ALA A 106 14.29 -10.08 3.73
N PHE A 107 14.52 -10.39 4.99
CA PHE A 107 13.71 -9.87 6.10
C PHE A 107 13.82 -8.35 6.26
N LEU A 108 15.03 -7.80 6.20
CA LEU A 108 15.22 -6.36 6.35
C LEU A 108 14.68 -5.57 5.15
N GLN A 109 14.97 -6.02 3.92
CA GLN A 109 14.59 -5.30 2.70
C GLN A 109 13.10 -5.46 2.37
N PHE A 110 12.57 -6.69 2.40
CA PHE A 110 11.19 -7.00 2.03
C PHE A 110 10.27 -7.15 3.24
N GLY A 111 10.71 -7.78 4.33
CA GLY A 111 9.88 -7.96 5.53
C GLY A 111 9.63 -6.65 6.28
N LEU A 112 10.64 -5.78 6.39
CA LEU A 112 10.58 -4.51 7.12
C LEU A 112 10.70 -3.27 6.22
N TYR A 113 10.77 -3.43 4.91
CA TYR A 113 10.87 -2.35 3.92
C TYR A 113 12.01 -1.34 4.24
N LYS A 114 13.15 -1.87 4.75
CA LYS A 114 14.36 -1.07 4.97
C LYS A 114 15.09 -0.85 3.64
N LYS A 115 15.82 0.26 3.54
CA LYS A 115 16.60 0.64 2.35
C LYS A 115 18.01 0.01 2.36
N LEU A 116 18.13 -1.28 2.78
CA LEU A 116 19.43 -1.92 3.06
C LEU A 116 20.29 -2.06 1.80
N VAL A 117 19.70 -2.49 0.71
CA VAL A 117 20.43 -2.76 -0.55
C VAL A 117 20.26 -1.67 -1.60
N ASP A 118 19.59 -0.57 -1.27
CA ASP A 118 19.35 0.56 -2.19
C ASP A 118 20.63 1.04 -2.89
N PRO A 119 21.78 1.24 -2.19
CA PRO A 119 23.00 1.74 -2.83
C PRO A 119 23.57 0.83 -3.93
N LEU A 120 23.12 -0.41 -4.01
CA LEU A 120 23.57 -1.37 -5.03
C LEU A 120 22.78 -1.27 -6.34
N PHE A 121 21.75 -0.42 -6.39
CA PHE A 121 20.85 -0.30 -7.55
C PHE A 121 20.82 1.14 -8.07
N PRO A 122 20.55 1.33 -9.37
CA PRO A 122 20.49 2.66 -9.99
C PRO A 122 19.46 3.56 -9.34
N GLU A 123 19.86 4.82 -9.06
CA GLU A 123 18.96 5.87 -8.61
C GLU A 123 18.04 6.32 -9.73
N LYS A 124 16.78 6.60 -9.38
CA LYS A 124 15.77 7.21 -10.23
C LYS A 124 15.08 8.37 -9.49
N THR A 125 14.19 9.05 -10.17
CA THR A 125 13.36 10.11 -9.59
C THR A 125 11.92 9.66 -9.60
N GLY A 126 11.34 9.48 -8.41
CA GLY A 126 9.91 9.24 -8.19
C GLY A 126 9.15 10.55 -7.99
N HIS A 127 7.82 10.51 -8.05
CA HIS A 127 6.96 11.69 -7.99
C HIS A 127 5.76 11.45 -7.09
N ASN A 128 5.50 12.42 -6.19
CA ASN A 128 4.29 12.52 -5.38
C ASN A 128 3.41 13.66 -5.90
N VAL A 129 2.13 13.66 -5.50
CA VAL A 129 1.23 14.79 -5.68
C VAL A 129 0.68 15.19 -4.33
N THR A 130 0.78 16.49 -3.98
CA THR A 130 0.16 17.06 -2.80
C THR A 130 -0.86 18.09 -3.22
N ALA A 131 -2.13 17.85 -2.93
CA ALA A 131 -3.22 18.76 -3.24
C ALA A 131 -4.03 19.09 -1.99
N ILE A 132 -4.38 20.36 -1.83
CA ILE A 132 -5.13 20.89 -0.68
C ILE A 132 -6.35 21.65 -1.18
N LYS A 133 -7.51 21.31 -0.67
CA LYS A 133 -8.75 22.05 -0.77
C LYS A 133 -9.06 22.67 0.58
N LYS A 134 -8.90 24.00 0.66
CA LYS A 134 -9.19 24.76 1.89
C LYS A 134 -10.68 24.76 2.22
N CYS A 135 -10.99 24.93 3.49
CA CYS A 135 -12.35 25.20 3.95
C CYS A 135 -12.66 26.72 3.90
N LYS A 136 -13.93 27.08 4.06
CA LYS A 136 -14.39 28.50 4.05
C LYS A 136 -13.83 29.33 5.18
N GLY A 137 -13.87 28.77 6.39
CA GLY A 137 -13.46 29.43 7.61
C GLY A 137 -12.07 29.00 8.08
N GLU A 138 -11.85 29.07 9.38
CA GLU A 138 -10.63 28.61 10.02
C GLU A 138 -10.54 27.08 9.97
N THR A 139 -9.40 26.55 9.54
CA THR A 139 -9.16 25.09 9.55
C THR A 139 -9.07 24.60 10.99
N LYS A 140 -10.02 23.75 11.41
CA LYS A 140 -10.04 23.13 12.75
C LYS A 140 -9.68 21.65 12.71
N ARG A 141 -9.67 21.05 11.53
CA ARG A 141 -9.34 19.65 11.28
C ARG A 141 -9.02 19.41 9.83
N ARG A 142 -8.38 18.29 9.56
CA ARG A 142 -7.98 17.91 8.20
C ARG A 142 -8.25 16.44 7.96
N ILE A 143 -8.69 16.10 6.75
CA ILE A 143 -8.77 14.73 6.27
C ILE A 143 -7.93 14.62 4.99
N ILE A 144 -7.09 13.59 4.91
CA ILE A 144 -6.25 13.33 3.74
C ILE A 144 -6.66 11.98 3.15
N PHE A 145 -6.89 11.96 1.84
CA PHE A 145 -7.11 10.77 1.04
C PHE A 145 -5.84 10.45 0.26
N ASN A 146 -5.35 9.22 0.39
CA ASN A 146 -4.13 8.78 -0.24
C ASN A 146 -4.36 7.56 -1.15
N GLY A 147 -3.53 7.45 -2.18
CA GLY A 147 -3.37 6.30 -3.07
C GLY A 147 -2.08 6.46 -3.85
N HIS A 148 -1.61 5.41 -4.57
CA HIS A 148 -0.36 5.47 -5.30
C HIS A 148 -0.58 5.40 -6.83
N PRO A 149 0.09 6.29 -7.60
CA PRO A 149 -0.08 6.38 -9.04
C PRO A 149 0.76 5.37 -9.83
N ASP A 150 1.78 4.79 -9.23
CA ASP A 150 2.62 3.79 -9.88
C ASP A 150 1.93 2.44 -10.02
N ALA A 151 2.55 1.50 -10.71
CA ALA A 151 2.00 0.19 -10.99
C ALA A 151 3.09 -0.88 -10.93
N ALA A 152 2.71 -2.08 -10.47
CA ALA A 152 3.59 -3.20 -10.26
C ALA A 152 4.27 -3.72 -11.54
N TRP A 153 5.42 -4.35 -11.35
CA TRP A 153 5.93 -5.31 -12.34
C TRP A 153 5.16 -6.64 -12.21
N GLU A 154 4.86 -7.22 -13.38
CA GLU A 154 4.11 -8.47 -13.39
C GLU A 154 4.80 -9.60 -12.61
N TRP A 155 4.02 -10.36 -11.84
CA TRP A 155 4.42 -11.58 -11.18
C TRP A 155 4.05 -12.82 -12.03
N PRO A 156 4.99 -13.39 -12.82
CA PRO A 156 4.68 -14.49 -13.73
C PRO A 156 4.15 -15.74 -13.04
N VAL A 157 4.62 -16.02 -11.82
CA VAL A 157 4.16 -17.19 -11.04
C VAL A 157 2.70 -17.02 -10.61
N ASN A 158 2.32 -15.82 -10.12
CA ASN A 158 0.91 -15.52 -9.79
C ASN A 158 0.04 -15.55 -11.04
N TYR A 159 0.53 -15.01 -12.17
CA TYR A 159 -0.21 -15.06 -13.43
C TYR A 159 -0.48 -16.49 -13.91
N ALA A 160 0.50 -17.40 -13.80
CA ALA A 160 0.43 -18.75 -14.33
C ALA A 160 -0.25 -19.73 -13.37
N LEU A 161 0.01 -19.64 -12.06
CA LEU A 161 -0.38 -20.62 -11.06
C LEU A 161 -1.33 -20.07 -9.99
N GLY A 162 -1.65 -18.76 -10.05
CA GLY A 162 -2.46 -18.08 -9.06
C GLY A 162 -1.77 -17.95 -7.70
N GLY A 163 -2.47 -17.33 -6.73
CA GLY A 163 -1.93 -17.04 -5.40
C GLY A 163 -1.43 -18.29 -4.66
N VAL A 164 -2.13 -19.40 -4.75
CA VAL A 164 -1.72 -20.67 -4.12
C VAL A 164 -0.37 -21.15 -4.66
N GLY A 165 -0.17 -21.06 -5.98
CA GLY A 165 1.11 -21.43 -6.59
C GLY A 165 2.24 -20.47 -6.21
N PHE A 166 1.94 -19.17 -6.12
CA PHE A 166 2.89 -18.14 -5.72
C PHE A 166 3.32 -18.31 -4.24
N GLU A 167 2.36 -18.42 -3.33
CA GLU A 167 2.63 -18.63 -1.90
C GLU A 167 3.33 -19.96 -1.65
N GLY A 168 2.87 -21.03 -2.31
CA GLY A 168 3.49 -22.35 -2.23
C GLY A 168 4.94 -22.35 -2.67
N HIS A 169 5.26 -21.62 -3.75
CA HIS A 169 6.64 -21.43 -4.21
C HIS A 169 7.50 -20.77 -3.12
N ALA A 170 7.04 -19.66 -2.56
CA ALA A 170 7.76 -18.95 -1.50
C ALA A 170 7.98 -19.82 -0.25
N ILE A 171 6.95 -20.56 0.17
CA ILE A 171 7.02 -21.49 1.32
C ILE A 171 8.06 -22.59 1.05
N ILE A 172 8.07 -23.22 -0.11
CA ILE A 172 9.05 -24.27 -0.47
C ILE A 172 10.47 -23.71 -0.41
N CYS A 173 10.69 -22.48 -0.91
CA CYS A 173 12.00 -21.82 -0.83
C CYS A 173 12.45 -21.61 0.61
N GLY A 174 11.56 -21.14 1.49
CA GLY A 174 11.84 -20.94 2.91
C GLY A 174 12.13 -22.25 3.64
N VAL A 175 11.32 -23.27 3.40
CA VAL A 175 11.53 -24.63 3.97
C VAL A 175 12.88 -25.19 3.54
N GLY A 176 13.25 -25.03 2.26
CA GLY A 176 14.55 -25.49 1.75
C GLY A 176 15.73 -24.77 2.40
N ALA A 177 15.62 -23.45 2.63
CA ALA A 177 16.66 -22.68 3.32
C ALA A 177 16.82 -23.14 4.78
N LEU A 178 15.72 -23.33 5.51
CA LEU A 178 15.74 -23.87 6.87
C LEU A 178 16.30 -25.30 6.93
N TYR A 179 15.89 -26.14 5.97
CA TYR A 179 16.44 -27.50 5.85
C TYR A 179 17.96 -27.48 5.70
N LEU A 180 18.50 -26.58 4.85
CA LEU A 180 19.95 -26.46 4.63
C LEU A 180 20.69 -26.02 5.92
N ILE A 181 20.10 -25.15 6.73
CA ILE A 181 20.65 -24.80 8.06
C ILE A 181 20.70 -26.04 8.94
N VAL A 182 19.58 -26.77 9.06
CA VAL A 182 19.46 -27.95 9.93
C VAL A 182 20.50 -29.01 9.58
N ILE A 183 20.60 -29.38 8.30
CA ILE A 183 21.57 -30.41 7.89
C ILE A 183 23.02 -29.94 8.04
N SER A 184 23.27 -28.64 7.90
CA SER A 184 24.62 -28.06 8.14
C SER A 184 25.00 -28.12 9.62
N VAL A 185 24.05 -27.89 10.54
CA VAL A 185 24.28 -28.06 11.98
C VAL A 185 24.53 -29.54 12.31
N ILE A 186 23.75 -30.47 11.75
CA ILE A 186 23.96 -31.92 11.94
C ILE A 186 25.36 -32.33 11.46
N LYS A 187 25.82 -31.79 10.33
CA LYS A 187 27.15 -32.09 9.79
C LYS A 187 28.27 -31.55 10.67
N LEU A 188 28.09 -30.39 11.32
CA LEU A 188 29.06 -29.87 12.28
C LEU A 188 29.13 -30.73 13.57
N ALA A 189 27.97 -31.22 14.02
CA ALA A 189 27.87 -32.03 15.24
C ALA A 189 28.37 -33.48 15.04
N SER A 190 28.23 -34.04 13.81
CA SER A 190 28.56 -35.44 13.50
C SER A 190 29.19 -35.54 12.11
N PRO A 191 30.42 -35.05 11.91
CA PRO A 191 31.02 -34.87 10.56
C PRO A 191 31.24 -36.20 9.81
N ASP A 192 31.39 -37.31 10.50
CA ASP A 192 31.67 -38.64 9.91
C ASP A 192 30.43 -39.46 9.62
N ALA A 193 29.23 -38.92 9.86
CA ALA A 193 28.00 -39.68 9.66
C ALA A 193 27.76 -40.00 8.17
N SER A 194 27.55 -41.28 7.86
CA SER A 194 27.44 -41.78 6.46
C SER A 194 26.25 -41.19 5.67
N TYR A 195 25.20 -40.76 6.35
CA TYR A 195 23.99 -40.19 5.74
C TYR A 195 24.12 -38.75 5.31
N LEU A 196 25.17 -38.02 5.70
CA LEU A 196 25.32 -36.57 5.44
C LEU A 196 25.34 -36.24 3.95
N LYS A 197 25.98 -37.06 3.13
CA LYS A 197 25.97 -36.87 1.67
C LYS A 197 24.54 -36.97 1.11
N THR A 198 23.77 -37.94 1.59
CA THR A 198 22.37 -38.13 1.18
C THR A 198 21.52 -36.96 1.57
N LEU A 199 21.65 -36.44 2.81
CA LEU A 199 20.95 -35.21 3.24
C LEU A 199 21.29 -34.02 2.35
N GLY A 200 22.56 -33.83 2.01
CA GLY A 200 22.99 -32.78 1.07
C GLY A 200 22.37 -32.95 -0.33
N LEU A 201 22.28 -34.17 -0.85
CA LEU A 201 21.68 -34.42 -2.15
C LEU A 201 20.16 -34.20 -2.16
N ILE A 202 19.46 -34.44 -1.04
CA ILE A 202 18.03 -34.12 -0.90
C ILE A 202 17.78 -32.62 -1.12
N THR A 203 18.72 -31.75 -0.77
CA THR A 203 18.61 -30.30 -1.01
C THR A 203 18.39 -29.95 -2.48
N LEU A 204 18.80 -30.81 -3.43
CA LEU A 204 18.57 -30.61 -4.87
C LEU A 204 17.08 -30.47 -5.23
N VAL A 205 16.17 -30.99 -4.40
CA VAL A 205 14.72 -30.83 -4.58
C VAL A 205 14.31 -29.36 -4.49
N PHE A 206 15.00 -28.56 -3.68
CA PHE A 206 14.69 -27.13 -3.49
C PHE A 206 15.36 -26.21 -4.53
N VAL A 207 16.44 -26.65 -5.17
CA VAL A 207 17.22 -25.83 -6.10
C VAL A 207 16.38 -25.25 -7.24
N PRO A 208 15.49 -25.98 -7.92
CA PRO A 208 14.63 -25.43 -8.97
C PRO A 208 13.73 -24.29 -8.45
N PHE A 209 13.22 -24.40 -7.23
CA PHE A 209 12.38 -23.37 -6.60
C PHE A 209 13.20 -22.12 -6.28
N TRP A 210 14.40 -22.27 -5.71
CA TRP A 210 15.30 -21.13 -5.48
C TRP A 210 15.67 -20.42 -6.78
N ILE A 211 16.00 -21.16 -7.84
CA ILE A 211 16.25 -20.59 -9.17
C ILE A 211 14.99 -19.92 -9.71
N GLY A 212 13.81 -20.49 -9.46
CA GLY A 212 12.52 -19.92 -9.86
C GLY A 212 12.27 -18.52 -9.28
N LEU A 213 12.78 -18.21 -8.09
CA LEU A 213 12.64 -16.87 -7.49
C LEU A 213 13.32 -15.76 -8.31
N TYR A 214 14.36 -16.03 -9.08
CA TYR A 214 14.92 -15.03 -10.01
C TYR A 214 13.92 -14.56 -11.08
N PHE A 215 12.87 -15.34 -11.31
CA PHE A 215 11.79 -15.05 -12.25
C PHE A 215 10.48 -14.66 -11.56
N MET A 216 10.53 -14.34 -10.25
CA MET A 216 9.35 -13.98 -9.47
C MET A 216 8.66 -12.72 -9.99
N TRP A 217 9.42 -11.82 -10.59
CA TRP A 217 8.93 -10.59 -11.19
C TRP A 217 9.53 -10.36 -12.58
N ASN A 218 8.74 -9.74 -13.47
CA ASN A 218 9.14 -9.49 -14.86
C ASN A 218 9.47 -8.01 -15.06
N LYS A 219 10.76 -7.65 -15.04
CA LYS A 219 11.24 -6.27 -15.24
C LYS A 219 10.79 -5.61 -16.56
N LYS A 220 10.43 -6.41 -17.55
CA LYS A 220 10.05 -5.94 -18.89
C LYS A 220 8.55 -5.72 -19.03
N ARG A 221 7.75 -6.12 -18.05
CA ARG A 221 6.30 -5.99 -18.09
C ARG A 221 5.78 -5.31 -16.83
N VAL A 222 5.23 -4.14 -17.03
CA VAL A 222 4.49 -3.39 -16.00
C VAL A 222 3.01 -3.59 -16.27
N VAL A 223 2.22 -3.85 -15.24
CA VAL A 223 0.76 -4.03 -15.34
C VAL A 223 0.06 -2.69 -15.60
N ASP A 224 -1.26 -2.69 -15.80
CA ASP A 224 -1.99 -1.43 -15.92
C ASP A 224 -2.18 -0.74 -14.56
N GLY A 225 -2.20 -1.49 -13.47
CA GLY A 225 -2.39 -0.93 -12.13
C GLY A 225 -3.71 -0.16 -12.04
N ALA A 226 -4.77 -0.71 -12.61
CA ALA A 226 -6.08 -0.05 -12.62
C ALA A 226 -6.76 -0.18 -11.26
N ASN A 227 -6.80 -1.40 -10.71
CA ASN A 227 -7.24 -1.63 -9.34
C ASN A 227 -6.15 -1.27 -8.35
N ASP A 228 -4.93 -1.65 -8.63
CA ASP A 228 -3.71 -1.45 -7.86
C ASP A 228 -2.74 -0.49 -8.58
N ASN A 229 -2.83 0.90 -8.39
CA ASN A 229 -3.77 1.50 -7.44
C ASN A 229 -4.38 2.82 -7.95
N LEU A 230 -4.72 2.91 -9.25
CA LEU A 230 -5.47 4.07 -9.71
C LEU A 230 -6.85 4.16 -9.04
N SER A 231 -7.43 3.02 -8.58
CA SER A 231 -8.68 3.02 -7.81
C SER A 231 -8.57 3.85 -6.53
N GLY A 232 -7.47 3.71 -5.80
CA GLY A 232 -7.18 4.50 -4.60
C GLY A 232 -6.91 5.96 -4.91
N CYS A 233 -6.13 6.26 -5.96
CA CYS A 233 -5.86 7.63 -6.39
C CYS A 233 -7.16 8.40 -6.67
N TYR A 234 -8.05 7.77 -7.44
CA TYR A 234 -9.31 8.41 -7.83
C TYR A 234 -10.36 8.45 -6.73
N MET A 235 -10.18 7.78 -5.60
CA MET A 235 -11.09 7.88 -4.47
C MET A 235 -11.13 9.31 -3.92
N GLY A 236 -9.97 9.87 -3.54
CA GLY A 236 -9.89 11.25 -3.05
C GLY A 236 -10.25 12.30 -4.12
N ILE A 237 -9.81 12.08 -5.37
CA ILE A 237 -10.12 12.97 -6.50
C ILE A 237 -11.64 13.01 -6.74
N ALA A 238 -12.33 11.86 -6.75
CA ALA A 238 -13.76 11.78 -6.96
C ALA A 238 -14.58 12.44 -5.85
N ILE A 239 -14.12 12.34 -4.59
CA ILE A 239 -14.76 13.02 -3.44
C ILE A 239 -14.68 14.53 -3.63
N LEU A 240 -13.50 15.08 -3.94
CA LEU A 240 -13.34 16.52 -4.17
C LEU A 240 -14.14 17.00 -5.38
N LYS A 241 -14.14 16.22 -6.47
CA LYS A 241 -14.95 16.50 -7.66
C LYS A 241 -16.44 16.53 -7.33
N ALA A 242 -16.91 15.57 -6.52
CA ALA A 242 -18.31 15.50 -6.11
C ALA A 242 -18.74 16.71 -5.28
N LEU A 243 -17.92 17.11 -4.32
CA LEU A 243 -18.19 18.31 -3.51
C LEU A 243 -18.26 19.57 -4.39
N LYS A 244 -17.32 19.71 -5.33
CA LYS A 244 -17.33 20.84 -6.27
C LYS A 244 -18.55 20.85 -7.17
N ASP A 245 -18.92 19.71 -7.75
CA ASP A 245 -20.08 19.57 -8.65
C ASP A 245 -21.40 19.93 -7.94
N GLU A 246 -21.53 19.59 -6.65
CA GLU A 246 -22.68 19.91 -5.80
C GLU A 246 -22.58 21.32 -5.15
N GLY A 247 -21.53 22.08 -5.43
CA GLY A 247 -21.31 23.40 -4.84
C GLY A 247 -21.11 23.38 -3.31
N ILE A 248 -20.64 22.27 -2.76
CA ILE A 248 -20.46 22.06 -1.32
C ILE A 248 -19.06 22.50 -0.91
N GLU A 249 -19.00 23.43 0.02
CA GLU A 249 -17.76 23.85 0.65
C GLU A 249 -17.84 23.61 2.17
N LEU A 250 -16.81 23.02 2.73
CA LEU A 250 -16.74 22.71 4.15
C LEU A 250 -16.42 23.97 4.96
N GLU A 251 -17.01 24.13 6.13
CA GLU A 251 -16.83 25.33 6.95
C GLU A 251 -15.45 25.37 7.62
N ASN A 252 -15.00 24.26 8.22
CA ASN A 252 -13.79 24.20 9.04
C ASN A 252 -13.02 22.88 8.93
N THR A 253 -13.24 22.12 7.86
CA THR A 253 -12.51 20.89 7.55
C THR A 253 -11.79 21.03 6.23
N GLU A 254 -10.48 21.01 6.26
CA GLU A 254 -9.63 21.01 5.07
C GLU A 254 -9.53 19.58 4.51
N ILE A 255 -9.52 19.46 3.20
CA ILE A 255 -9.34 18.17 2.52
C ILE A 255 -8.01 18.15 1.77
N GLY A 256 -7.17 17.17 2.06
CA GLY A 256 -5.98 16.85 1.29
C GLY A 256 -6.20 15.62 0.39
N VAL A 257 -5.53 15.63 -0.77
CA VAL A 257 -5.27 14.44 -1.58
C VAL A 257 -3.77 14.34 -1.76
N VAL A 258 -3.20 13.25 -1.26
CA VAL A 258 -1.76 12.97 -1.36
C VAL A 258 -1.60 11.69 -2.16
N LEU A 259 -1.01 11.79 -3.34
CA LEU A 259 -0.72 10.63 -4.19
C LEU A 259 0.78 10.34 -4.09
N THR A 260 1.12 9.16 -3.60
CA THR A 260 2.48 8.78 -3.25
C THR A 260 3.04 7.79 -4.25
N GLY A 261 3.92 8.25 -5.16
CA GLY A 261 4.51 7.39 -6.19
C GLY A 261 5.48 6.36 -5.64
N SER A 262 5.77 5.38 -6.47
CA SER A 262 6.75 4.33 -6.16
C SER A 262 6.44 3.56 -4.86
N GLU A 263 5.18 3.30 -4.62
CA GLU A 263 4.71 2.40 -3.56
C GLU A 263 5.25 0.99 -3.80
N GLU A 264 5.14 0.51 -5.03
CA GLU A 264 5.56 -0.80 -5.53
C GLU A 264 7.08 -1.05 -5.46
N ALA A 265 7.83 -0.02 -5.12
CA ALA A 265 9.25 -0.11 -4.79
C ALA A 265 9.52 -0.10 -3.28
N GLY A 266 8.50 -0.30 -2.44
CA GLY A 266 8.60 -0.37 -0.99
C GLY A 266 8.27 0.93 -0.27
N LEU A 267 7.12 1.54 -0.60
CA LEU A 267 6.56 2.75 0.03
C LEU A 267 7.48 3.97 -0.13
N ARG A 268 8.20 4.09 -1.27
CA ARG A 268 9.26 5.11 -1.40
C ARG A 268 8.71 6.51 -1.36
N GLY A 269 7.60 6.77 -2.08
CA GLY A 269 6.96 8.07 -2.13
C GLY A 269 6.34 8.48 -0.80
N ALA A 270 5.61 7.58 -0.14
CA ALA A 270 5.02 7.86 1.16
C ALA A 270 6.08 8.19 2.22
N LYS A 271 7.19 7.42 2.26
CA LYS A 271 8.32 7.72 3.16
C LYS A 271 8.97 9.05 2.86
N ALA A 272 9.17 9.38 1.57
CA ALA A 272 9.76 10.66 1.15
C ALA A 272 8.83 11.82 1.47
N TRP A 273 7.52 11.65 1.25
CA TRP A 273 6.51 12.65 1.58
C TRP A 273 6.46 12.94 3.08
N CYS A 274 6.42 11.89 3.91
CA CYS A 274 6.44 12.05 5.37
C CYS A 274 7.70 12.77 5.88
N GLU A 275 8.85 12.54 5.24
CA GLU A 275 10.10 13.22 5.59
C GLU A 275 10.08 14.69 5.17
N ALA A 276 9.61 14.99 3.95
CA ALA A 276 9.54 16.34 3.40
C ALA A 276 8.53 17.23 4.14
N HIS A 277 7.40 16.66 4.56
CA HIS A 277 6.29 17.37 5.22
C HIS A 277 6.24 17.16 6.74
N LYS A 278 7.36 16.79 7.34
CA LYS A 278 7.44 16.57 8.78
C LYS A 278 7.04 17.81 9.56
N GLY A 279 6.00 17.70 10.37
CA GLY A 279 5.45 18.79 11.19
C GLY A 279 4.55 19.78 10.44
N GLU A 280 4.43 19.70 9.11
CA GLU A 280 3.58 20.63 8.33
C GLU A 280 2.08 20.43 8.62
N PHE A 281 1.67 19.20 8.95
CA PHE A 281 0.27 18.82 9.17
C PHE A 281 -0.08 18.57 10.64
N ASP A 282 0.73 19.08 11.57
CA ASP A 282 0.54 18.91 13.03
C ASP A 282 -0.30 20.03 13.66
N ASP A 283 -0.65 21.05 12.88
CA ASP A 283 -1.38 22.25 13.30
C ASP A 283 -2.82 21.96 13.75
N VAL A 284 -3.46 20.96 13.17
CA VAL A 284 -4.82 20.51 13.48
C VAL A 284 -4.93 19.00 13.47
N PRO A 285 -5.94 18.41 14.17
CA PRO A 285 -6.20 16.97 14.07
C PRO A 285 -6.37 16.53 12.62
N THR A 286 -5.47 15.65 12.15
CA THR A 286 -5.41 15.17 10.78
C THR A 286 -5.62 13.67 10.72
N PHE A 287 -6.62 13.20 9.94
CA PHE A 287 -6.87 11.79 9.66
C PHE A 287 -6.47 11.46 8.23
N ILE A 288 -5.79 10.33 8.02
CA ILE A 288 -5.41 9.86 6.69
C ILE A 288 -6.14 8.55 6.40
N TYR A 289 -6.77 8.47 5.22
CA TYR A 289 -7.31 7.24 4.63
C TYR A 289 -6.48 6.87 3.42
N SER A 290 -5.69 5.80 3.53
CA SER A 290 -4.85 5.28 2.46
C SER A 290 -5.58 4.14 1.77
N TYR A 291 -6.02 4.38 0.53
CA TYR A 291 -6.74 3.39 -0.27
C TYR A 291 -5.75 2.57 -1.08
N ASP A 292 -6.00 1.26 -1.12
CA ASP A 292 -5.18 0.35 -1.88
C ASP A 292 -6.04 -0.79 -2.45
N THR A 293 -5.99 -0.96 -3.77
CA THR A 293 -6.69 -2.03 -4.50
C THR A 293 -8.18 -2.10 -4.16
N ILE A 294 -8.97 -1.07 -4.52
CA ILE A 294 -10.41 -1.04 -4.33
C ILE A 294 -11.11 -1.76 -5.48
N HIS A 295 -11.39 -3.04 -5.31
CA HIS A 295 -11.97 -3.87 -6.36
C HIS A 295 -13.27 -4.56 -5.90
N ASP A 296 -13.21 -5.54 -5.01
CA ASP A 296 -14.35 -6.37 -4.65
C ASP A 296 -15.06 -5.85 -3.38
N PRO A 297 -16.35 -5.42 -3.48
CA PRO A 297 -17.10 -4.91 -2.33
C PRO A 297 -17.24 -5.92 -1.19
N LYS A 298 -17.20 -7.23 -1.50
CA LYS A 298 -17.24 -8.31 -0.50
C LYS A 298 -16.03 -8.30 0.43
N TYR A 299 -14.91 -7.79 -0.05
CA TYR A 299 -13.63 -7.74 0.66
C TYR A 299 -13.24 -6.34 1.13
N LEU A 300 -14.17 -5.37 1.07
CA LEU A 300 -13.92 -4.04 1.63
C LEU A 300 -13.58 -4.16 3.12
N MET A 301 -12.43 -3.60 3.50
CA MET A 301 -11.94 -3.68 4.88
C MET A 301 -11.08 -2.50 5.28
N THR A 302 -11.00 -2.25 6.59
CA THR A 302 -9.96 -1.42 7.20
C THR A 302 -8.82 -2.31 7.70
N ASN A 303 -7.58 -1.91 7.46
CA ASN A 303 -6.40 -2.65 7.88
C ASN A 303 -5.94 -2.15 9.25
N TYR A 304 -6.27 -2.88 10.33
CA TYR A 304 -5.82 -2.53 11.69
C TYR A 304 -4.32 -2.81 11.93
N ARG A 305 -3.69 -3.58 11.05
CA ARG A 305 -2.25 -3.81 10.98
C ARG A 305 -1.78 -3.88 9.55
N ASP A 306 -0.60 -3.35 9.30
CA ASP A 306 0.05 -3.25 8.00
C ASP A 306 1.52 -3.67 8.08
N LEU A 307 2.26 -3.57 6.97
CA LEU A 307 3.67 -3.93 6.83
C LEU A 307 3.93 -5.32 7.44
N ASN A 308 3.39 -6.34 6.75
CA ASN A 308 3.51 -7.73 7.23
C ASN A 308 2.99 -7.93 8.67
N GLY A 309 2.01 -7.13 9.10
CA GLY A 309 1.42 -7.15 10.44
C GLY A 309 2.25 -6.46 11.54
N THR A 310 3.34 -5.76 11.20
CA THR A 310 4.26 -5.15 12.18
C THR A 310 3.87 -3.72 12.58
N VAL A 311 3.10 -3.00 11.76
CA VAL A 311 2.68 -1.62 11.98
C VAL A 311 1.19 -1.57 12.33
N ALA A 312 0.84 -0.92 13.42
CA ALA A 312 -0.56 -0.72 13.83
C ALA A 312 -1.15 0.54 13.17
N ALA A 313 -2.37 0.42 12.65
CA ALA A 313 -3.16 1.57 12.22
C ALA A 313 -3.81 2.27 13.42
N ASP A 314 -4.28 3.51 13.21
CA ASP A 314 -5.06 4.24 14.21
C ASP A 314 -6.46 3.62 14.35
N LYS A 315 -6.83 3.30 15.60
CA LYS A 315 -8.10 2.64 15.90
C LYS A 315 -9.31 3.53 15.58
N ASP A 316 -9.27 4.81 15.94
CA ASP A 316 -10.41 5.72 15.79
C ASP A 316 -10.66 6.00 14.30
N VAL A 317 -9.57 6.14 13.49
CA VAL A 317 -9.66 6.31 12.05
C VAL A 317 -10.27 5.07 11.38
N SER A 318 -9.85 3.86 11.81
CA SER A 318 -10.39 2.60 11.32
C SER A 318 -11.87 2.42 11.70
N ASP A 319 -12.20 2.65 12.95
CA ASP A 319 -13.57 2.48 13.46
C ASP A 319 -14.53 3.48 12.81
N LEU A 320 -14.11 4.74 12.59
CA LEU A 320 -14.92 5.76 11.91
C LEU A 320 -15.31 5.34 10.48
N PHE A 321 -14.40 4.71 9.73
CA PHE A 321 -14.75 4.19 8.39
C PHE A 321 -15.74 3.02 8.49
N MET A 322 -15.50 2.07 9.40
CA MET A 322 -16.37 0.90 9.59
C MET A 322 -17.80 1.32 10.00
N GLU A 323 -17.92 2.25 10.94
CA GLU A 323 -19.22 2.81 11.34
C GLU A 323 -19.90 3.56 10.20
N SER A 324 -19.12 4.31 9.41
CA SER A 324 -19.65 5.05 8.26
C SER A 324 -20.19 4.13 7.17
N ALA A 325 -19.48 3.03 6.89
CA ALA A 325 -19.95 1.99 6.00
C ALA A 325 -21.22 1.29 6.53
N ALA A 326 -21.23 0.95 7.82
CA ALA A 326 -22.37 0.31 8.46
C ALA A 326 -23.64 1.17 8.43
N ASP A 327 -23.53 2.49 8.64
CA ASP A 327 -24.67 3.44 8.54
C ASP A 327 -25.32 3.43 7.14
N LEU A 328 -24.57 3.03 6.12
CA LEU A 328 -25.05 2.93 4.73
C LEU A 328 -25.42 1.50 4.33
N GLY A 329 -25.36 0.54 5.27
CA GLY A 329 -25.58 -0.88 4.98
C GLY A 329 -24.49 -1.51 4.12
N ILE A 330 -23.31 -0.87 4.04
CA ILE A 330 -22.15 -1.36 3.28
C ILE A 330 -21.34 -2.30 4.17
N GLY A 331 -21.10 -3.52 3.70
CA GLY A 331 -20.24 -4.48 4.39
C GLY A 331 -18.78 -4.02 4.41
N CYS A 332 -18.24 -3.81 5.61
CA CYS A 332 -16.82 -3.51 5.81
C CYS A 332 -16.27 -4.38 6.95
N LYS A 333 -15.10 -4.96 6.77
CA LYS A 333 -14.46 -5.84 7.74
C LYS A 333 -13.25 -5.15 8.37
N LYS A 334 -12.89 -5.58 9.56
CA LYS A 334 -11.60 -5.27 10.16
C LYS A 334 -10.63 -6.38 9.79
N GLY A 335 -9.58 -6.04 9.05
CA GLY A 335 -8.57 -6.98 8.58
C GLY A 335 -7.15 -6.49 8.87
N MET A 336 -6.18 -7.26 8.42
CA MET A 336 -4.78 -6.87 8.44
C MET A 336 -4.11 -7.31 7.14
N VAL A 337 -3.08 -6.59 6.70
CA VAL A 337 -2.18 -7.09 5.68
C VAL A 337 -1.43 -8.29 6.26
N PRO A 338 -1.58 -9.50 5.67
CA PRO A 338 -1.04 -10.71 6.26
C PRO A 338 0.49 -10.71 6.26
N PRO A 339 1.14 -11.49 7.15
CA PRO A 339 2.57 -11.73 7.05
C PRO A 339 2.95 -12.23 5.65
N LEU A 340 4.00 -11.67 5.07
CA LEU A 340 4.44 -11.86 3.68
C LEU A 340 3.47 -11.31 2.61
N GLY A 341 2.41 -10.64 3.02
CA GLY A 341 1.46 -9.98 2.11
C GLY A 341 1.88 -8.58 1.65
N GLY A 342 3.03 -8.07 2.12
CA GLY A 342 3.50 -6.75 1.75
C GLY A 342 3.11 -5.65 2.73
N ALA A 343 2.86 -4.47 2.19
CA ALA A 343 2.43 -3.28 2.92
C ALA A 343 1.64 -2.36 1.99
N THR A 344 0.92 -1.40 2.58
CA THR A 344 0.36 -0.24 1.88
C THR A 344 1.02 1.04 2.39
N ASP A 345 0.81 2.16 1.71
CA ASP A 345 1.35 3.46 2.13
C ASP A 345 0.91 3.86 3.55
N SER A 346 -0.21 3.29 4.05
CA SER A 346 -0.66 3.53 5.43
C SER A 346 0.42 3.19 6.46
N ALA A 347 1.25 2.18 6.19
CA ALA A 347 2.35 1.82 7.09
C ALA A 347 3.41 2.92 7.19
N ALA A 348 3.76 3.58 6.08
CA ALA A 348 4.73 4.67 6.10
C ALA A 348 4.18 5.89 6.86
N PHE A 349 2.92 6.26 6.64
CA PHE A 349 2.27 7.33 7.39
C PHE A 349 2.17 7.02 8.90
N ALA A 350 1.80 5.78 9.27
CA ALA A 350 1.73 5.36 10.67
C ALA A 350 3.12 5.39 11.35
N GLN A 351 4.17 4.94 10.64
CA GLN A 351 5.55 5.00 11.13
C GLN A 351 6.05 6.43 11.32
N ALA A 352 5.53 7.38 10.55
CA ALA A 352 5.82 8.80 10.68
C ALA A 352 4.99 9.51 11.78
N GLY A 353 4.04 8.80 12.44
CA GLY A 353 3.24 9.31 13.53
C GLY A 353 1.88 9.88 13.13
N PHE A 354 1.48 9.77 11.87
CA PHE A 354 0.14 10.18 11.43
C PHE A 354 -0.94 9.23 11.91
N ARG A 355 -2.13 9.77 12.16
CA ARG A 355 -3.34 8.99 12.43
C ARG A 355 -3.92 8.48 11.12
N VAL A 356 -3.70 7.21 10.80
CA VAL A 356 -4.00 6.63 9.49
C VAL A 356 -4.58 5.24 9.60
N THR A 357 -5.40 4.88 8.62
CA THR A 357 -5.77 3.48 8.34
C THR A 357 -5.69 3.19 6.84
N GLY A 358 -5.32 1.96 6.49
CA GLY A 358 -5.45 1.44 5.14
C GLY A 358 -6.88 0.99 4.87
N ILE A 359 -7.38 1.27 3.67
CA ILE A 359 -8.66 0.77 3.15
C ILE A 359 -8.37 -0.07 1.94
N THR A 360 -8.74 -1.34 1.96
CA THR A 360 -8.55 -2.28 0.85
C THR A 360 -9.84 -2.96 0.46
N GLY A 361 -9.95 -3.34 -0.80
CA GLY A 361 -11.10 -4.05 -1.36
C GLY A 361 -10.68 -5.30 -2.14
N LEU A 362 -9.67 -6.02 -1.67
CA LEU A 362 -9.18 -7.25 -2.29
C LEU A 362 -9.20 -8.44 -1.33
N ASN A 363 -9.27 -9.63 -1.90
CA ASN A 363 -9.09 -10.86 -1.14
C ASN A 363 -7.60 -11.09 -0.88
N HIS A 364 -7.18 -11.03 0.37
CA HIS A 364 -5.78 -11.25 0.77
C HIS A 364 -5.24 -12.68 0.51
N LYS A 365 -6.03 -13.57 -0.13
CA LYS A 365 -5.54 -14.85 -0.65
C LYS A 365 -4.88 -14.74 -2.02
N LEU A 366 -4.37 -13.58 -2.39
CA LEU A 366 -3.78 -13.25 -3.69
C LEU A 366 -4.70 -13.59 -4.87
N GLU A 367 -5.47 -12.60 -5.28
CA GLU A 367 -6.30 -12.70 -6.46
C GLU A 367 -5.47 -12.83 -7.74
N SER A 368 -6.04 -13.47 -8.74
CA SER A 368 -5.35 -13.76 -10.01
C SER A 368 -5.03 -12.51 -10.82
N TYR A 369 -5.64 -11.37 -10.52
CA TYR A 369 -5.32 -10.09 -11.15
C TYR A 369 -4.17 -9.37 -10.45
N TYR A 370 -3.98 -9.55 -9.13
CA TYR A 370 -3.02 -8.82 -8.31
C TYR A 370 -1.60 -8.97 -8.84
N HIS A 371 -0.95 -7.86 -9.17
CA HIS A 371 0.36 -7.78 -9.82
C HIS A 371 0.47 -8.63 -11.09
N THR A 372 -0.60 -8.72 -11.88
CA THR A 372 -0.60 -9.40 -13.16
C THR A 372 -1.23 -8.53 -14.25
N ARG A 373 -1.03 -8.89 -15.52
CA ARG A 373 -1.67 -8.21 -16.67
C ARG A 373 -3.20 -8.27 -16.65
N ARG A 374 -3.82 -8.97 -15.68
CA ARG A 374 -5.26 -8.99 -15.47
C ARG A 374 -5.74 -7.81 -14.63
N ASP A 375 -4.82 -7.07 -13.98
CA ASP A 375 -5.12 -5.79 -13.35
C ASP A 375 -5.19 -4.68 -14.41
N SER A 376 -6.33 -4.58 -15.05
CA SER A 376 -6.60 -3.67 -16.16
C SER A 376 -7.92 -2.92 -15.94
N TYR A 377 -8.08 -1.82 -16.68
CA TYR A 377 -9.33 -1.02 -16.65
C TYR A 377 -10.57 -1.83 -17.05
N ASP A 378 -10.41 -2.94 -17.80
CA ASP A 378 -11.52 -3.84 -18.17
C ASP A 378 -11.94 -4.76 -16.99
N ASN A 379 -11.12 -4.84 -15.95
CA ASN A 379 -11.36 -5.65 -14.75
C ASN A 379 -11.63 -4.78 -13.52
N MET A 380 -12.36 -3.68 -13.69
CA MET A 380 -12.78 -2.80 -12.60
C MET A 380 -14.17 -3.17 -12.08
N ASN A 381 -14.38 -3.10 -10.77
CA ASN A 381 -15.67 -3.36 -10.13
C ASN A 381 -16.33 -2.04 -9.69
N LEU A 382 -17.36 -1.60 -10.44
CA LEU A 382 -18.07 -0.36 -10.16
C LEU A 382 -18.74 -0.33 -8.79
N GLN A 383 -19.28 -1.47 -8.33
CA GLN A 383 -19.91 -1.53 -7.00
C GLN A 383 -18.89 -1.35 -5.88
N GLY A 384 -17.68 -1.93 -6.01
CA GLY A 384 -16.60 -1.74 -5.06
C GLY A 384 -16.18 -0.27 -4.96
N LEU A 385 -16.02 0.40 -6.12
CA LEU A 385 -15.71 1.82 -6.18
C LEU A 385 -16.84 2.67 -5.57
N ALA A 386 -18.10 2.39 -5.91
CA ALA A 386 -19.25 3.14 -5.43
C ALA A 386 -19.43 3.01 -3.91
N ASP A 387 -19.28 1.81 -3.38
CA ASP A 387 -19.46 1.56 -1.94
C ASP A 387 -18.32 2.17 -1.12
N CYS A 388 -17.08 2.05 -1.58
CA CYS A 388 -15.94 2.70 -0.92
C CYS A 388 -16.06 4.23 -0.97
N PHE A 389 -16.47 4.80 -2.11
CA PHE A 389 -16.74 6.23 -2.25
C PHE A 389 -17.82 6.70 -1.26
N ALA A 390 -18.97 6.01 -1.20
CA ALA A 390 -20.06 6.38 -0.30
C ALA A 390 -19.64 6.30 1.17
N GLY A 391 -18.91 5.25 1.56
CA GLY A 391 -18.34 5.11 2.90
C GLY A 391 -17.40 6.25 3.25
N SER A 392 -16.52 6.64 2.32
CA SER A 392 -15.56 7.74 2.49
C SER A 392 -16.22 9.12 2.61
N VAL A 393 -17.27 9.37 1.81
CA VAL A 393 -18.08 10.60 1.95
C VAL A 393 -18.81 10.63 3.29
N LYS A 394 -19.31 9.47 3.77
CA LYS A 394 -19.95 9.37 5.09
C LYS A 394 -18.95 9.59 6.23
N VAL A 395 -17.71 9.13 6.09
CA VAL A 395 -16.61 9.48 7.01
C VAL A 395 -16.42 10.99 7.08
N LEU A 396 -16.34 11.67 5.93
CA LEU A 396 -16.17 13.12 5.87
C LEU A 396 -17.34 13.84 6.56
N GLU A 397 -18.59 13.39 6.35
CA GLU A 397 -19.77 13.93 7.00
C GLU A 397 -19.69 13.79 8.54
N LYS A 398 -19.37 12.59 9.05
CA LYS A 398 -19.24 12.31 10.48
C LYS A 398 -18.07 13.06 11.11
N TYR A 399 -16.92 13.06 10.48
CA TYR A 399 -15.72 13.74 10.98
C TYR A 399 -15.93 15.25 11.09
N HIS A 400 -16.66 15.83 10.14
CA HIS A 400 -17.02 17.24 10.18
C HIS A 400 -17.98 17.57 11.35
N VAL A 401 -18.94 16.71 11.66
CA VAL A 401 -19.94 16.91 12.73
C VAL A 401 -19.41 16.49 14.10
N GLY A 402 -18.68 15.40 14.20
CA GLY A 402 -18.30 14.77 15.46
C GLY A 402 -17.48 15.64 16.42
N LEU A 403 -16.66 16.55 15.90
CA LEU A 403 -15.90 17.49 16.72
C LEU A 403 -16.77 18.68 17.22
N VAL A 404 -17.90 18.96 16.59
CA VAL A 404 -18.88 19.92 17.09
C VAL A 404 -19.56 19.35 18.35
N ILE A 405 -19.91 18.06 18.32
CA ILE A 405 -20.50 17.37 19.47
C ILE A 405 -19.49 17.26 20.62
N GLY A 406 -18.23 16.91 20.34
CA GLY A 406 -17.15 16.85 21.35
C GLY A 406 -16.88 18.19 22.03
N HIS A 407 -16.92 19.30 21.31
CA HIS A 407 -16.81 20.63 21.89
C HIS A 407 -18.03 21.04 22.74
N ILE A 408 -19.23 20.65 22.30
CA ILE A 408 -20.44 20.92 23.08
C ILE A 408 -20.46 20.12 24.39
N ILE A 409 -20.05 18.85 24.34
CA ILE A 409 -19.92 18.03 25.55
C ILE A 409 -18.88 18.61 26.51
N PHE A 410 -17.70 18.98 25.99
CA PHE A 410 -16.63 19.58 26.79
C PHE A 410 -17.04 20.93 27.41
N ILE A 411 -17.81 21.78 26.69
CA ILE A 411 -18.34 23.04 27.21
C ILE A 411 -19.42 22.75 28.26
N LEU A 412 -20.28 21.77 28.05
CA LEU A 412 -21.32 21.37 29.04
C LEU A 412 -20.68 20.79 30.28
N ASP A 413 -19.63 20.01 30.20
CA ASP A 413 -18.87 19.49 31.34
C ASP A 413 -18.19 20.63 32.13
N ILE A 414 -17.60 21.62 31.42
CA ILE A 414 -17.03 22.82 32.07
C ILE A 414 -18.13 23.64 32.78
N ILE A 415 -19.28 23.81 32.15
CA ILE A 415 -20.42 24.54 32.75
C ILE A 415 -20.96 23.76 33.93
N ALA A 416 -21.07 22.45 33.85
CA ALA A 416 -21.51 21.60 34.96
C ALA A 416 -20.56 21.66 36.16
N VAL A 417 -19.24 21.64 35.92
CA VAL A 417 -18.21 21.80 36.95
C VAL A 417 -18.22 23.21 37.54
N ALA A 418 -18.42 24.26 36.71
CA ALA A 418 -18.52 25.65 37.19
C ALA A 418 -19.79 25.94 37.99
N GLN A 419 -20.83 25.13 37.84
CA GLN A 419 -22.05 25.22 38.67
C GLN A 419 -21.99 24.40 39.98
N MET A 420 -20.96 23.57 40.15
CA MET A 420 -20.68 22.78 41.35
C MET A 420 -19.64 23.45 42.28
N ILE A 421 -19.03 24.53 41.84
CA ILE A 421 -18.12 25.40 42.62
C ILE A 421 -18.87 26.67 42.99
#